data_52f7a60b7faafebb789bad548c42c33f
#
_entry.id   52f7a60b7faafebb789bad548c42c33f
#
_cell.length_a   1.000
_cell.length_b   1.000
_cell.length_c   1.000
_cell.angle_alpha   90.00
_cell.angle_beta   90.00
_cell.angle_gamma   90.00
#
_symmetry.space_group_name_H-M   'P 1'
#
loop_
_entity.id
_entity.type
_entity.pdbx_description
1 polymer ?
#
loop_
_entity_poly.entity_id
_entity_poly.type
_entity_poly.pdbx_seq_one_letter_code
_entity_poly.pdbx_strand_id
1 'polypeptide(L)'
;VLAAGLKPARVYWYRFTDERGFGSRVGRTITAPSDKDGRAVRFAFMSCQNVQQGASTAYRRMIWEDEQRAVDDQLGFVLHLGDFIYEVIWYPEDRPQGMYARRLRDIVRFRNGEKFRDFHVPTTVDDYRALYRAYLSDPDLQDARARWPFVCVWDNHEFSWKGWQAQQNFDGARPAQTRKVAANQAWFEYQPARVIRPGNQSVDRYKAPTVADAPIRDFDDHGLGREPGNLAAINSLKLFRTLRWGRNVELILTDNRSFRSEPVMDRPEAVSFQTRRFPYVVPQDVVEALDAGRSYNGGRPPEVIRFGGADLPNPRKQAPPQSILGAAQKAWFLNRLRASQAPWKLWGNSVGMLDMRIDFQNLPKDLGPQWPGAGYALVGDDDWSVYASERAEILEVIRREGITGLVSIAGDRHSFQAGLVSASLPPRGFDPLIVEFVTGSVSAPGLFEAAEYGLPKDHPLRAIYVYKPSPEAPAQSAMNLSLMHGVRASLALQRTGDSRQALAERNPELAPHLSFVDVGGHGYSVARVTAEELEVEFVCIPRPLERSDRADGGTLAYRVTHRVKRWRDAAPRLERTALEGALPLVL
;
A
#
# COMPACT_ATOMS: atom_id res chain seq x y z
N VAL A 1 17.58 3.25 -22.56
CA VAL A 1 17.89 4.42 -23.41
C VAL A 1 17.31 5.67 -22.77
N LEU A 2 18.11 6.71 -22.59
CA LEU A 2 17.68 8.03 -22.14
C LEU A 2 17.46 8.94 -23.36
N ALA A 3 16.21 9.35 -23.61
CA ALA A 3 15.88 10.35 -24.62
C ALA A 3 15.90 11.74 -23.98
N ALA A 4 16.70 12.63 -24.52
CA ALA A 4 16.84 14.01 -24.07
C ALA A 4 16.39 15.00 -25.16
N GLY A 5 16.22 16.29 -24.79
CA GLY A 5 15.83 17.36 -25.74
C GLY A 5 14.37 17.34 -26.18
N LEU A 6 13.53 16.53 -25.52
CA LEU A 6 12.10 16.46 -25.81
C LEU A 6 11.37 17.73 -25.30
N LYS A 7 10.41 18.23 -26.10
CA LYS A 7 9.58 19.37 -25.70
C LYS A 7 8.60 18.99 -24.60
N PRO A 8 8.33 19.85 -23.61
CA PRO A 8 7.35 19.57 -22.55
C PRO A 8 5.91 19.47 -23.10
N ALA A 9 5.06 18.74 -22.41
CA ALA A 9 3.64 18.53 -22.72
C ALA A 9 3.40 18.03 -24.16
N ARG A 10 4.25 17.13 -24.65
CA ARG A 10 4.15 16.58 -26.00
C ARG A 10 4.03 15.06 -25.95
N VAL A 11 3.17 14.54 -26.80
CA VAL A 11 3.09 13.10 -27.08
C VAL A 11 4.21 12.73 -28.04
N TYR A 12 4.88 11.63 -27.71
CA TYR A 12 5.89 11.00 -28.56
C TYR A 12 5.55 9.54 -28.74
N TRP A 13 5.82 9.04 -29.94
CA TRP A 13 5.72 7.63 -30.28
C TRP A 13 7.11 7.07 -30.43
N TYR A 14 7.36 5.87 -29.92
CA TYR A 14 8.67 5.24 -29.98
C TYR A 14 8.56 3.75 -30.31
N ARG A 15 9.62 3.22 -30.86
CA ARG A 15 9.77 1.81 -31.16
C ARG A 15 11.24 1.43 -30.97
N PHE A 16 11.47 0.29 -30.35
CA PHE A 16 12.81 -0.31 -30.29
C PHE A 16 12.94 -1.32 -31.42
N THR A 17 14.10 -1.34 -32.07
CA THR A 17 14.46 -2.32 -33.07
C THR A 17 15.79 -2.96 -32.69
N ASP A 18 15.90 -4.28 -32.87
CA ASP A 18 17.17 -4.99 -32.69
C ASP A 18 18.03 -4.97 -33.99
N GLU A 19 19.23 -5.51 -33.91
CA GLU A 19 20.18 -5.59 -35.05
C GLU A 19 19.65 -6.42 -36.21
N ARG A 20 18.68 -7.30 -35.99
CA ARG A 20 18.03 -8.14 -37.00
C ARG A 20 16.79 -7.51 -37.62
N GLY A 21 16.45 -6.31 -37.19
CA GLY A 21 15.27 -5.56 -37.67
C GLY A 21 13.94 -5.93 -37.00
N PHE A 22 13.95 -6.79 -35.96
CA PHE A 22 12.76 -7.04 -35.19
C PHE A 22 12.41 -5.81 -34.35
N GLY A 23 11.15 -5.38 -34.44
CA GLY A 23 10.64 -4.21 -33.71
C GLY A 23 9.80 -4.59 -32.50
N SER A 24 9.94 -3.82 -31.41
CA SER A 24 8.94 -3.85 -30.33
C SER A 24 7.58 -3.37 -30.83
N ARG A 25 6.52 -3.58 -30.02
CA ARG A 25 5.29 -2.80 -30.24
C ARG A 25 5.59 -1.30 -30.17
N VAL A 26 4.78 -0.50 -30.83
CA VAL A 26 4.88 0.95 -30.78
C VAL A 26 4.42 1.41 -29.39
N GLY A 27 5.26 2.15 -28.71
CA GLY A 27 4.92 2.80 -27.45
C GLY A 27 4.55 4.26 -27.68
N ARG A 28 3.66 4.77 -26.84
CA ARG A 28 3.28 6.18 -26.73
C ARG A 28 3.72 6.69 -25.37
N THR A 29 4.26 7.86 -25.31
CA THR A 29 4.56 8.54 -24.04
C THR A 29 4.21 10.02 -24.16
N ILE A 30 4.05 10.66 -23.01
CA ILE A 30 3.90 12.11 -22.92
C ILE A 30 4.95 12.67 -21.97
N THR A 31 5.59 13.75 -22.38
CA THR A 31 6.50 14.49 -21.51
C THR A 31 5.73 15.34 -20.52
N ALA A 32 6.23 15.45 -19.28
CA ALA A 32 5.62 16.31 -18.29
C ALA A 32 5.49 17.76 -18.79
N PRO A 33 4.40 18.45 -18.48
CA PRO A 33 4.28 19.88 -18.69
C PRO A 33 5.36 20.66 -17.91
N SER A 34 5.73 21.84 -18.38
CA SER A 34 6.67 22.70 -17.65
C SER A 34 6.07 23.13 -16.30
N ASP A 35 6.92 23.55 -15.38
CA ASP A 35 6.54 24.05 -14.05
C ASP A 35 5.69 25.33 -14.07
N LYS A 36 5.59 25.98 -15.23
CA LYS A 36 4.73 27.16 -15.47
C LYS A 36 3.36 26.79 -16.05
N ASP A 37 3.21 25.59 -16.58
CA ASP A 37 1.97 25.14 -17.22
C ASP A 37 0.91 24.82 -16.16
N GLY A 38 -0.20 25.55 -16.18
CA GLY A 38 -1.29 25.46 -15.21
C GLY A 38 -2.43 24.52 -15.60
N ARG A 39 -2.27 23.71 -16.66
CA ARG A 39 -3.32 22.75 -17.06
C ARG A 39 -3.66 21.77 -15.95
N ALA A 40 -4.86 21.21 -16.00
CA ALA A 40 -5.23 20.10 -15.12
C ALA A 40 -4.32 18.89 -15.38
N VAL A 41 -4.01 18.16 -14.32
CA VAL A 41 -3.24 16.92 -14.38
C VAL A 41 -4.19 15.75 -14.12
N ARG A 42 -4.21 14.78 -15.02
CA ARG A 42 -4.98 13.54 -14.82
C ARG A 42 -4.03 12.34 -14.89
N PHE A 43 -4.11 11.45 -13.91
CA PHE A 43 -3.29 10.25 -13.86
C PHE A 43 -4.02 9.12 -13.13
N ALA A 44 -3.68 7.88 -13.47
CA ALA A 44 -4.12 6.73 -12.70
C ALA A 44 -3.09 6.36 -11.64
N PHE A 45 -3.54 5.80 -10.51
CA PHE A 45 -2.67 5.17 -9.54
C PHE A 45 -3.21 3.80 -9.14
N MET A 46 -2.29 2.86 -8.89
CA MET A 46 -2.59 1.45 -8.66
C MET A 46 -1.45 0.74 -7.96
N SER A 47 -1.72 -0.46 -7.45
CA SER A 47 -0.74 -1.34 -6.80
C SER A 47 -1.17 -2.80 -6.83
N CYS A 48 -0.33 -3.71 -6.36
CA CYS A 48 -0.70 -5.06 -5.96
C CYS A 48 -1.30 -5.87 -7.12
N GLN A 49 -0.50 -6.05 -8.18
CA GLN A 49 -0.89 -6.90 -9.31
C GLN A 49 -0.28 -8.30 -9.17
N ASN A 50 -1.10 -9.32 -9.01
CA ASN A 50 -0.64 -10.71 -8.92
C ASN A 50 -1.17 -11.54 -10.10
N VAL A 51 -0.34 -11.72 -11.13
CA VAL A 51 -0.73 -12.45 -12.34
C VAL A 51 -0.80 -13.97 -12.16
N GLN A 52 -0.26 -14.50 -11.06
CA GLN A 52 -0.43 -15.91 -10.72
C GLN A 52 -1.85 -16.21 -10.24
N GLN A 53 -2.45 -15.28 -9.51
CA GLN A 53 -3.72 -15.49 -8.78
C GLN A 53 -4.89 -14.72 -9.39
N GLY A 54 -4.63 -13.78 -10.27
CA GLY A 54 -5.65 -12.95 -10.87
C GLY A 54 -5.30 -12.49 -12.29
N ALA A 55 -6.23 -11.83 -12.95
CA ALA A 55 -6.08 -11.27 -14.28
C ALA A 55 -5.96 -9.74 -14.21
N SER A 56 -5.25 -9.16 -15.15
CA SER A 56 -4.96 -7.71 -15.20
C SER A 56 -6.07 -6.90 -15.89
N THR A 57 -7.33 -7.32 -15.77
CA THR A 57 -8.50 -6.71 -16.45
C THR A 57 -8.72 -5.24 -16.12
N ALA A 58 -8.22 -4.78 -14.96
CA ALA A 58 -8.22 -3.37 -14.57
C ALA A 58 -7.52 -2.47 -15.62
N TYR A 59 -6.40 -2.94 -16.22
CA TYR A 59 -5.72 -2.20 -17.29
C TYR A 59 -6.55 -2.08 -18.55
N ARG A 60 -7.27 -3.16 -18.93
CA ARG A 60 -8.16 -3.14 -20.10
C ARG A 60 -9.27 -2.11 -19.92
N ARG A 61 -9.93 -2.09 -18.74
CA ARG A 61 -10.94 -1.09 -18.43
C ARG A 61 -10.37 0.33 -18.46
N MET A 62 -9.20 0.54 -17.85
CA MET A 62 -8.55 1.85 -17.82
C MET A 62 -8.26 2.38 -19.24
N ILE A 63 -7.79 1.51 -20.16
CA ILE A 63 -7.55 1.87 -21.56
C ILE A 63 -8.87 2.26 -22.23
N TRP A 64 -9.90 1.42 -22.11
CA TRP A 64 -11.20 1.66 -22.73
C TRP A 64 -11.83 2.98 -22.23
N GLU A 65 -11.82 3.24 -20.94
CA GLU A 65 -12.35 4.48 -20.36
C GLU A 65 -11.57 5.72 -20.79
N ASP A 66 -10.24 5.63 -20.87
CA ASP A 66 -9.40 6.72 -21.33
C ASP A 66 -9.62 7.06 -22.82
N GLU A 67 -9.92 6.06 -23.65
CA GLU A 67 -10.21 6.24 -25.08
C GLU A 67 -11.54 6.95 -25.33
N GLN A 68 -12.50 6.87 -24.40
CA GLN A 68 -13.77 7.60 -24.50
C GLN A 68 -13.63 9.10 -24.14
N ARG A 69 -12.46 9.53 -23.61
CA ARG A 69 -12.24 10.91 -23.16
C ARG A 69 -11.66 11.79 -24.27
N ALA A 70 -11.97 13.09 -24.19
CA ALA A 70 -11.28 14.07 -25.00
C ALA A 70 -9.77 14.01 -24.76
N VAL A 71 -8.97 14.26 -25.79
CA VAL A 71 -7.50 14.13 -25.76
C VAL A 71 -6.86 14.92 -24.58
N ASP A 72 -7.38 16.11 -24.29
CA ASP A 72 -6.86 16.97 -23.23
C ASP A 72 -7.25 16.50 -21.80
N ASP A 73 -8.20 15.56 -21.69
CA ASP A 73 -8.64 14.94 -20.42
C ASP A 73 -8.19 13.47 -20.28
N GLN A 74 -7.35 13.00 -21.21
CA GLN A 74 -6.76 11.66 -21.11
C GLN A 74 -5.68 11.60 -20.03
N LEU A 75 -5.36 10.38 -19.57
CA LEU A 75 -4.33 10.14 -18.57
C LEU A 75 -2.94 10.53 -19.09
N GLY A 76 -2.23 11.30 -18.29
CA GLY A 76 -0.84 11.68 -18.58
C GLY A 76 0.17 10.60 -18.21
N PHE A 77 -0.08 9.86 -17.13
CA PHE A 77 0.79 8.78 -16.66
C PHE A 77 0.06 7.83 -15.72
N VAL A 78 0.71 6.72 -15.40
CA VAL A 78 0.28 5.77 -14.37
C VAL A 78 1.30 5.80 -13.24
N LEU A 79 0.84 6.01 -12.01
CA LEU A 79 1.63 5.87 -10.78
C LEU A 79 1.41 4.46 -10.22
N HIS A 80 2.45 3.63 -10.26
CA HIS A 80 2.42 2.28 -9.68
C HIS A 80 3.12 2.28 -8.33
N LEU A 81 2.35 1.99 -7.27
CA LEU A 81 2.74 2.18 -5.88
C LEU A 81 3.35 0.94 -5.22
N GLY A 82 3.94 0.06 -6.01
CA GLY A 82 4.58 -1.16 -5.53
C GLY A 82 3.76 -2.41 -5.72
N ASP A 83 4.37 -3.56 -5.37
CA ASP A 83 3.84 -4.88 -5.67
C ASP A 83 3.53 -5.06 -7.18
N PHE A 84 4.47 -4.61 -7.99
CA PHE A 84 4.43 -4.83 -9.43
C PHE A 84 4.67 -6.31 -9.77
N ILE A 85 5.45 -6.99 -8.95
CA ILE A 85 5.63 -8.45 -8.96
C ILE A 85 5.31 -9.00 -7.57
N TYR A 86 5.05 -10.30 -7.49
CA TYR A 86 4.95 -11.06 -6.25
C TYR A 86 6.01 -12.15 -6.31
N GLU A 87 6.98 -12.12 -5.41
CA GLU A 87 8.11 -13.04 -5.36
C GLU A 87 7.75 -14.39 -4.74
N VAL A 88 6.64 -14.46 -4.03
CA VAL A 88 6.10 -15.70 -3.45
C VAL A 88 5.29 -16.42 -4.51
N ILE A 89 5.82 -17.53 -5.03
CA ILE A 89 5.21 -18.30 -6.12
C ILE A 89 4.83 -19.68 -5.61
N TRP A 90 3.56 -20.02 -5.70
CA TRP A 90 3.07 -21.37 -5.47
C TRP A 90 3.06 -22.14 -6.79
N TYR A 91 3.77 -23.27 -6.84
CA TYR A 91 3.63 -24.16 -7.99
C TYR A 91 2.29 -24.89 -7.89
N PRO A 92 1.54 -25.08 -8.99
CA PRO A 92 0.22 -25.69 -8.95
C PRO A 92 0.19 -27.07 -8.27
N GLU A 93 1.27 -27.86 -8.39
CA GLU A 93 1.39 -29.17 -7.72
C GLU A 93 1.55 -29.08 -6.20
N ASP A 94 2.11 -28.00 -5.66
CA ASP A 94 2.25 -27.76 -4.22
C ASP A 94 0.91 -27.31 -3.59
N ARG A 95 0.02 -26.70 -4.38
CA ARG A 95 -1.33 -26.26 -3.99
C ARG A 95 -2.39 -26.57 -5.06
N PRO A 96 -2.73 -27.86 -5.29
CA PRO A 96 -3.65 -28.23 -6.36
C PRO A 96 -5.08 -27.68 -6.16
N GLN A 97 -5.46 -27.32 -4.93
CA GLN A 97 -6.75 -26.71 -4.62
C GLN A 97 -6.78 -25.18 -4.88
N GLY A 98 -5.65 -24.60 -5.27
CA GLY A 98 -5.50 -23.14 -5.41
C GLY A 98 -5.48 -22.42 -4.08
N MET A 99 -5.81 -21.11 -4.09
CA MET A 99 -5.88 -20.26 -2.90
C MET A 99 -7.04 -19.29 -3.01
N TYR A 100 -7.84 -19.15 -1.96
CA TYR A 100 -8.99 -18.22 -1.92
C TYR A 100 -9.98 -18.41 -3.11
N ALA A 101 -10.30 -19.67 -3.45
CA ALA A 101 -11.06 -20.07 -4.63
C ALA A 101 -10.48 -19.59 -5.96
N ARG A 102 -9.20 -19.22 -5.99
CA ARG A 102 -8.45 -18.82 -7.17
C ARG A 102 -7.57 -19.96 -7.65
N ARG A 103 -7.57 -20.20 -8.95
CA ARG A 103 -6.61 -21.09 -9.59
C ARG A 103 -5.22 -20.47 -9.54
N LEU A 104 -4.20 -21.24 -9.22
CA LEU A 104 -2.80 -20.84 -9.33
C LEU A 104 -2.30 -21.15 -10.76
N ARG A 105 -1.84 -20.12 -11.45
CA ARG A 105 -1.26 -20.26 -12.80
C ARG A 105 0.21 -20.63 -12.70
N ASP A 106 0.68 -21.49 -13.59
CA ASP A 106 2.13 -21.79 -13.72
C ASP A 106 2.79 -20.69 -14.57
N ILE A 107 3.22 -19.62 -13.92
CA ILE A 107 3.75 -18.43 -14.60
C ILE A 107 5.27 -18.42 -14.72
N VAL A 108 5.96 -19.01 -13.74
CA VAL A 108 7.42 -19.05 -13.69
C VAL A 108 7.90 -20.20 -12.82
N ARG A 109 9.02 -20.81 -13.20
CA ARG A 109 9.78 -21.77 -12.42
C ARG A 109 11.18 -21.20 -12.18
N PHE A 110 11.55 -21.04 -10.92
CA PHE A 110 12.87 -20.51 -10.57
C PHE A 110 13.95 -21.59 -10.74
N ARG A 111 15.00 -21.27 -11.46
CA ARG A 111 16.13 -22.18 -11.65
C ARG A 111 16.97 -22.35 -10.39
N ASN A 112 17.13 -21.26 -9.63
CA ASN A 112 17.93 -21.22 -8.41
C ASN A 112 17.08 -20.84 -7.19
N GLY A 113 15.74 -20.95 -7.29
CA GLY A 113 14.83 -20.54 -6.23
C GLY A 113 14.97 -21.37 -4.97
N GLU A 114 14.54 -20.79 -3.86
CA GLU A 114 14.45 -21.43 -2.56
C GLU A 114 12.98 -21.80 -2.28
N LYS A 115 12.73 -23.01 -1.76
CA LYS A 115 11.40 -23.46 -1.34
C LYS A 115 11.22 -23.23 0.15
N PHE A 116 10.15 -22.52 0.51
CA PHE A 116 9.65 -22.34 1.87
C PHE A 116 8.28 -22.99 2.00
N ARG A 117 8.16 -24.02 2.84
CA ARG A 117 6.89 -24.74 3.01
C ARG A 117 6.31 -25.20 1.66
N ASP A 118 5.29 -24.54 1.14
CA ASP A 118 4.58 -24.86 -0.10
C ASP A 118 4.71 -23.74 -1.18
N PHE A 119 5.65 -22.83 -1.03
CA PHE A 119 5.92 -21.78 -2.02
C PHE A 119 7.42 -21.65 -2.33
N HIS A 120 7.70 -21.02 -3.45
CA HIS A 120 9.06 -20.80 -3.97
C HIS A 120 9.33 -19.30 -4.10
N VAL A 121 10.58 -18.91 -3.83
CA VAL A 121 11.02 -17.51 -3.94
C VAL A 121 12.29 -17.39 -4.78
N PRO A 122 12.48 -16.29 -5.53
CA PRO A 122 13.71 -16.05 -6.29
C PRO A 122 14.88 -15.76 -5.36
N THR A 123 16.09 -16.21 -5.74
CA THR A 123 17.32 -15.93 -4.98
C THR A 123 18.34 -15.14 -5.79
N THR A 124 18.36 -15.33 -7.10
CA THR A 124 19.32 -14.71 -8.01
C THR A 124 18.70 -13.63 -8.88
N VAL A 125 19.52 -12.78 -9.48
CA VAL A 125 19.03 -11.77 -10.44
C VAL A 125 18.32 -12.41 -11.62
N ASP A 126 18.74 -13.59 -12.07
CA ASP A 126 18.09 -14.28 -13.19
C ASP A 126 16.72 -14.84 -12.82
N ASP A 127 16.52 -15.28 -11.59
CA ASP A 127 15.19 -15.66 -11.09
C ASP A 127 14.25 -14.44 -11.03
N TYR A 128 14.71 -13.30 -10.51
CA TYR A 128 13.93 -12.06 -10.52
C TYR A 128 13.63 -11.57 -11.95
N ARG A 129 14.61 -11.68 -12.88
CA ARG A 129 14.39 -11.37 -14.30
C ARG A 129 13.33 -12.28 -14.93
N ALA A 130 13.35 -13.57 -14.59
CA ALA A 130 12.34 -14.52 -15.05
C ALA A 130 10.95 -14.13 -14.53
N LEU A 131 10.86 -13.74 -13.26
CA LEU A 131 9.61 -13.26 -12.66
C LEU A 131 9.10 -11.99 -13.33
N TYR A 132 9.94 -10.95 -13.53
CA TYR A 132 9.53 -9.74 -14.26
C TYR A 132 9.06 -10.06 -15.69
N ARG A 133 9.74 -10.96 -16.41
CA ARG A 133 9.31 -11.38 -17.76
C ARG A 133 7.94 -12.04 -17.74
N ALA A 134 7.66 -12.89 -16.75
CA ALA A 134 6.36 -13.52 -16.59
C ALA A 134 5.24 -12.49 -16.40
N TYR A 135 5.44 -11.51 -15.52
CA TYR A 135 4.48 -10.42 -15.31
C TYR A 135 4.30 -9.54 -16.55
N LEU A 136 5.40 -9.17 -17.21
CA LEU A 136 5.38 -8.35 -18.42
C LEU A 136 4.90 -9.09 -19.67
N SER A 137 4.64 -10.39 -19.60
CA SER A 137 3.99 -11.15 -20.68
C SER A 137 2.47 -10.99 -20.69
N ASP A 138 1.86 -10.44 -19.61
CA ASP A 138 0.43 -10.16 -19.57
C ASP A 138 0.05 -9.13 -20.64
N PRO A 139 -0.88 -9.45 -21.57
CA PRO A 139 -1.16 -8.59 -22.71
C PRO A 139 -1.85 -7.27 -22.32
N ASP A 140 -2.68 -7.25 -21.27
CA ASP A 140 -3.38 -6.04 -20.84
C ASP A 140 -2.39 -5.06 -20.16
N LEU A 141 -1.43 -5.59 -19.40
CA LEU A 141 -0.33 -4.79 -18.86
C LEU A 141 0.59 -4.25 -19.98
N GLN A 142 0.88 -5.07 -21.01
CA GLN A 142 1.67 -4.63 -22.16
C GLN A 142 0.99 -3.47 -22.91
N ASP A 143 -0.32 -3.55 -23.12
CA ASP A 143 -1.10 -2.49 -23.77
C ASP A 143 -1.08 -1.20 -22.92
N ALA A 144 -1.26 -1.31 -21.61
CA ALA A 144 -1.17 -0.16 -20.70
C ALA A 144 0.21 0.50 -20.72
N ARG A 145 1.28 -0.29 -20.66
CA ARG A 145 2.67 0.22 -20.71
C ARG A 145 3.06 0.80 -22.07
N ALA A 146 2.44 0.33 -23.14
CA ALA A 146 2.61 0.94 -24.46
C ALA A 146 1.85 2.26 -24.61
N ARG A 147 0.79 2.49 -23.80
CA ARG A 147 -0.05 3.69 -23.89
C ARG A 147 0.43 4.84 -23.01
N TRP A 148 0.91 4.56 -21.79
CA TRP A 148 1.31 5.59 -20.81
C TRP A 148 2.71 5.38 -20.26
N PRO A 149 3.41 6.47 -19.88
CA PRO A 149 4.58 6.37 -19.03
C PRO A 149 4.16 5.89 -17.64
N PHE A 150 4.92 4.94 -17.08
CA PHE A 150 4.74 4.45 -15.71
C PHE A 150 5.76 5.12 -14.79
N VAL A 151 5.27 5.67 -13.69
CA VAL A 151 6.06 6.15 -12.56
C VAL A 151 5.93 5.10 -11.47
N CYS A 152 7.01 4.36 -11.20
CA CYS A 152 6.97 3.23 -10.27
C CYS A 152 7.73 3.55 -8.98
N VAL A 153 7.22 3.05 -7.88
CA VAL A 153 7.92 2.77 -6.63
C VAL A 153 7.87 1.27 -6.37
N TRP A 154 8.64 0.76 -5.42
CA TRP A 154 8.48 -0.61 -4.94
C TRP A 154 7.72 -0.66 -3.61
N ASP A 155 7.26 -1.88 -3.28
CA ASP A 155 6.83 -2.23 -1.94
C ASP A 155 7.54 -3.52 -1.46
N ASN A 156 6.93 -4.33 -0.60
CA ASN A 156 7.59 -5.49 -0.03
C ASN A 156 7.83 -6.61 -1.07
N HIS A 157 6.88 -6.88 -1.94
CA HIS A 157 6.94 -8.01 -2.88
C HIS A 157 7.97 -7.86 -4.01
N GLU A 158 8.52 -6.69 -4.23
CA GLU A 158 9.68 -6.54 -5.12
C GLU A 158 10.94 -7.17 -4.55
N PHE A 159 10.98 -7.47 -3.23
CA PHE A 159 12.12 -8.09 -2.56
C PHE A 159 11.72 -9.30 -1.71
N SER A 160 10.89 -9.08 -0.68
CA SER A 160 10.47 -10.11 0.27
C SER A 160 9.21 -9.69 1.01
N TRP A 161 8.21 -10.53 1.00
CA TRP A 161 6.99 -10.39 1.80
C TRP A 161 7.34 -10.05 3.26
N LYS A 162 6.83 -8.91 3.77
CA LYS A 162 7.20 -8.32 5.07
C LYS A 162 8.69 -8.06 5.28
N GLY A 163 9.50 -8.05 4.22
CA GLY A 163 10.92 -7.75 4.31
C GLY A 163 11.19 -6.29 4.71
N TRP A 164 12.31 -6.07 5.36
CA TRP A 164 12.76 -4.76 5.81
C TRP A 164 14.28 -4.64 5.64
N GLN A 165 14.76 -3.48 5.19
CA GLN A 165 16.16 -3.29 4.83
C GLN A 165 16.65 -4.38 3.88
N ALA A 166 17.70 -5.13 4.25
CA ALA A 166 18.16 -6.31 3.54
C ALA A 166 17.88 -7.60 4.32
N GLN A 167 16.73 -7.66 5.02
CA GLN A 167 16.22 -8.84 5.72
C GLN A 167 14.99 -9.38 5.01
N GLN A 168 15.00 -10.67 4.70
CA GLN A 168 13.79 -11.39 4.28
C GLN A 168 12.98 -11.84 5.49
N ASN A 169 11.67 -12.01 5.34
CA ASN A 169 10.79 -12.45 6.43
C ASN A 169 9.76 -13.50 5.98
N PHE A 170 10.19 -14.57 5.32
CA PHE A 170 9.31 -15.68 4.89
C PHE A 170 9.05 -16.69 6.01
N ASP A 171 10.01 -16.85 6.92
CA ASP A 171 9.97 -17.77 8.06
C ASP A 171 10.83 -17.21 9.20
N GLY A 172 10.45 -16.02 9.67
CA GLY A 172 11.27 -15.17 10.54
C GLY A 172 12.33 -14.37 9.78
N ALA A 173 12.79 -13.28 10.39
CA ALA A 173 13.76 -12.39 9.78
C ALA A 173 15.11 -13.08 9.59
N ARG A 174 15.64 -13.09 8.36
CA ARG A 174 16.94 -13.64 8.01
C ARG A 174 17.71 -12.69 7.09
N PRO A 175 19.06 -12.62 7.24
CA PRO A 175 19.91 -11.86 6.33
C PRO A 175 19.70 -12.25 4.87
N ALA A 176 19.60 -11.27 3.98
CA ALA A 176 19.38 -11.49 2.56
C ALA A 176 19.95 -10.33 1.70
N GLN A 177 21.15 -9.88 2.03
CA GLN A 177 21.83 -8.77 1.34
C GLN A 177 22.06 -9.09 -0.14
N THR A 178 22.47 -10.31 -0.46
CA THR A 178 22.68 -10.78 -1.83
C THR A 178 21.38 -10.77 -2.62
N ARG A 179 20.28 -11.27 -2.03
CA ARG A 179 18.95 -11.24 -2.63
C ARG A 179 18.44 -9.82 -2.84
N LYS A 180 18.65 -8.90 -1.84
CA LYS A 180 18.26 -7.48 -1.98
C LYS A 180 18.94 -6.81 -3.17
N VAL A 181 20.23 -7.06 -3.35
CA VAL A 181 20.98 -6.54 -4.53
C VAL A 181 20.44 -7.11 -5.82
N ALA A 182 20.13 -8.42 -5.87
CA ALA A 182 19.56 -9.08 -7.05
C ALA A 182 18.16 -8.50 -7.39
N ALA A 183 17.30 -8.33 -6.40
CA ALA A 183 15.97 -7.72 -6.55
C ALA A 183 16.07 -6.26 -7.05
N ASN A 184 16.93 -5.45 -6.46
CA ASN A 184 17.16 -4.06 -6.86
C ASN A 184 17.69 -3.97 -8.30
N GLN A 185 18.59 -4.87 -8.72
CA GLN A 185 19.08 -4.92 -10.08
C GLN A 185 17.98 -5.23 -11.07
N ALA A 186 17.19 -6.28 -10.81
CA ALA A 186 16.09 -6.65 -11.68
C ALA A 186 15.04 -5.54 -11.77
N TRP A 187 14.69 -4.91 -10.64
CA TRP A 187 13.78 -3.77 -10.64
C TRP A 187 14.30 -2.63 -11.53
N PHE A 188 15.59 -2.27 -11.41
CA PHE A 188 16.21 -1.25 -12.24
C PHE A 188 16.16 -1.60 -13.74
N GLU A 189 16.35 -2.87 -14.11
CA GLU A 189 16.35 -3.31 -15.49
C GLU A 189 14.96 -3.31 -16.13
N TYR A 190 13.90 -3.59 -15.35
CA TYR A 190 12.55 -3.79 -15.88
C TYR A 190 11.58 -2.62 -15.61
N GLN A 191 11.91 -1.71 -14.70
CA GLN A 191 11.09 -0.52 -14.44
C GLN A 191 11.68 0.72 -15.12
N PRO A 192 10.90 1.43 -15.95
CA PRO A 192 11.38 2.61 -16.69
C PRO A 192 11.44 3.83 -15.78
N ALA A 193 12.10 3.72 -14.65
CA ALA A 193 12.24 4.80 -13.68
C ALA A 193 13.64 5.41 -13.72
N ARG A 194 13.70 6.74 -13.71
CA ARG A 194 14.95 7.44 -13.46
C ARG A 194 15.22 7.39 -11.96
N VAL A 195 16.19 6.59 -11.58
CA VAL A 195 16.63 6.43 -10.19
C VAL A 195 17.94 7.16 -9.96
N ILE A 196 18.31 7.37 -8.70
CA ILE A 196 19.46 8.18 -8.31
C ILE A 196 20.41 7.32 -7.47
N ARG A 197 21.72 7.40 -7.73
CA ARG A 197 22.76 6.86 -6.84
C ARG A 197 22.95 7.78 -5.61
N PRO A 198 23.53 7.26 -4.52
CA PRO A 198 24.06 8.12 -3.47
C PRO A 198 24.92 9.24 -4.08
N GLY A 199 24.70 10.51 -3.66
CA GLY A 199 25.36 11.66 -4.27
C GLY A 199 24.60 12.36 -5.40
N ASN A 200 23.31 12.03 -5.62
CA ASN A 200 22.41 12.66 -6.60
C ASN A 200 22.75 12.46 -8.07
N GLN A 201 23.58 11.49 -8.42
CA GLN A 201 23.88 11.18 -9.82
C GLN A 201 22.83 10.25 -10.43
N SER A 202 22.30 10.61 -11.59
CA SER A 202 21.47 9.72 -12.41
C SER A 202 22.22 8.47 -12.80
N VAL A 203 21.51 7.33 -12.77
CA VAL A 203 22.08 6.03 -13.17
C VAL A 203 21.50 5.62 -14.53
N ASP A 204 22.37 5.35 -15.47
CA ASP A 204 22.06 4.75 -16.77
C ASP A 204 22.41 3.25 -16.81
N ARG A 205 23.23 2.80 -15.86
CA ARG A 205 23.62 1.39 -15.68
C ARG A 205 23.64 1.03 -14.20
N TYR A 206 23.07 -0.13 -13.87
CA TYR A 206 23.17 -0.68 -12.53
C TYR A 206 24.58 -1.23 -12.28
N LYS A 207 25.11 -0.93 -11.09
CA LYS A 207 26.39 -1.50 -10.63
C LYS A 207 26.14 -2.20 -9.30
N ALA A 208 26.05 -3.53 -9.35
CA ALA A 208 25.84 -4.34 -8.16
C ALA A 208 27.02 -4.19 -7.18
N PRO A 209 26.79 -3.87 -5.91
CA PRO A 209 27.82 -3.99 -4.88
C PRO A 209 28.11 -5.46 -4.59
N THR A 210 29.33 -5.77 -4.22
CA THR A 210 29.69 -7.09 -3.67
C THR A 210 29.29 -7.11 -2.20
N VAL A 211 28.39 -8.01 -1.83
CA VAL A 211 27.90 -8.20 -0.47
C VAL A 211 27.85 -9.68 -0.13
N ALA A 212 27.82 -10.01 1.15
CA ALA A 212 27.55 -11.33 1.68
C ALA A 212 26.41 -11.22 2.71
N ASP A 213 25.63 -12.30 2.82
CA ASP A 213 24.56 -12.38 3.81
C ASP A 213 25.14 -12.50 5.22
N ALA A 214 24.84 -11.54 6.05
CA ALA A 214 25.32 -11.46 7.42
C ALA A 214 24.27 -10.86 8.35
N PRO A 215 24.17 -11.30 9.62
CA PRO A 215 23.25 -10.75 10.60
C PRO A 215 23.44 -9.25 10.78
N ILE A 216 22.34 -8.51 10.96
CA ILE A 216 22.32 -7.12 11.37
C ILE A 216 22.20 -7.09 12.91
N ARG A 217 23.11 -6.41 13.59
CA ARG A 217 23.17 -6.35 15.06
C ARG A 217 23.41 -4.96 15.60
N ASP A 218 24.00 -4.08 14.78
CA ASP A 218 24.32 -2.71 15.13
C ASP A 218 23.31 -1.75 14.47
N PHE A 219 22.38 -1.22 15.27
CA PHE A 219 21.32 -0.34 14.80
C PHE A 219 21.53 1.09 15.29
N ASP A 220 21.18 2.05 14.45
CA ASP A 220 21.09 3.45 14.85
C ASP A 220 19.79 3.73 15.64
N ASP A 221 19.62 4.99 16.05
CA ASP A 221 18.44 5.46 16.80
C ASP A 221 17.13 5.50 15.97
N HIS A 222 17.16 5.08 14.71
CA HIS A 222 16.01 4.92 13.84
C HIS A 222 15.81 3.46 13.39
N GLY A 223 16.56 2.52 13.99
CA GLY A 223 16.50 1.10 13.67
C GLY A 223 17.14 0.71 12.35
N LEU A 224 17.99 1.57 11.76
CA LEU A 224 18.75 1.25 10.56
C LEU A 224 20.02 0.48 10.94
N GLY A 225 20.22 -0.69 10.34
CA GLY A 225 21.42 -1.52 10.52
C GLY A 225 22.65 -0.88 9.87
N ARG A 226 23.72 -0.73 10.66
CA ARG A 226 24.96 -0.03 10.27
C ARG A 226 26.02 -0.93 9.65
N GLU A 227 25.79 -2.23 9.57
CA GLU A 227 26.71 -3.15 8.92
C GLU A 227 26.96 -2.77 7.46
N PRO A 228 28.24 -2.73 7.03
CA PRO A 228 28.57 -2.29 5.66
C PRO A 228 27.85 -3.06 4.56
N GLY A 229 27.64 -4.37 4.74
CA GLY A 229 26.92 -5.21 3.79
C GLY A 229 25.43 -4.84 3.66
N ASN A 230 24.77 -4.54 4.80
CA ASN A 230 23.38 -4.05 4.82
C ASN A 230 23.28 -2.69 4.13
N LEU A 231 24.13 -1.74 4.51
CA LEU A 231 24.14 -0.40 3.91
C LEU A 231 24.45 -0.44 2.42
N ALA A 232 25.38 -1.29 1.98
CA ALA A 232 25.68 -1.47 0.55
C ALA A 232 24.47 -2.04 -0.21
N ALA A 233 23.76 -3.02 0.35
CA ALA A 233 22.60 -3.64 -0.29
C ALA A 233 21.43 -2.68 -0.42
N ILE A 234 21.01 -2.00 0.65
CA ILE A 234 19.87 -1.07 0.63
C ILE A 234 20.14 0.19 -0.19
N ASN A 235 21.40 0.65 -0.24
CA ASN A 235 21.79 1.80 -1.06
C ASN A 235 22.23 1.43 -2.47
N SER A 236 22.15 0.16 -2.87
CA SER A 236 22.49 -0.26 -4.24
C SER A 236 21.60 0.41 -5.30
N LEU A 237 20.39 0.81 -4.89
CA LEU A 237 19.48 1.62 -5.69
C LEU A 237 18.74 2.62 -4.79
N LYS A 238 18.82 3.91 -5.12
CA LYS A 238 18.09 4.96 -4.40
C LYS A 238 16.81 5.31 -5.16
N LEU A 239 15.67 4.93 -4.60
CA LEU A 239 14.36 5.06 -5.24
C LEU A 239 13.67 6.39 -4.94
N PHE A 240 13.76 6.89 -3.72
CA PHE A 240 13.02 8.08 -3.30
C PHE A 240 13.47 9.33 -4.08
N ARG A 241 12.50 10.05 -4.62
CA ARG A 241 12.70 11.14 -5.56
C ARG A 241 11.48 12.05 -5.64
N THR A 242 11.65 13.21 -6.30
CA THR A 242 10.53 14.09 -6.68
C THR A 242 10.41 14.19 -8.19
N LEU A 243 9.17 14.35 -8.64
CA LEU A 243 8.84 14.61 -10.04
C LEU A 243 7.86 15.77 -10.10
N ARG A 244 8.17 16.77 -10.94
CA ARG A 244 7.27 17.89 -11.19
C ARG A 244 6.39 17.58 -12.40
N TRP A 245 5.07 17.79 -12.26
CA TRP A 245 4.14 17.67 -13.38
C TRP A 245 3.30 18.93 -13.50
N GLY A 246 3.72 19.84 -14.35
CA GLY A 246 3.13 21.17 -14.49
C GLY A 246 3.32 22.04 -13.23
N ARG A 247 2.56 23.13 -13.16
CA ARG A 247 2.56 24.05 -12.02
C ARG A 247 1.87 23.43 -10.78
N ASN A 248 0.87 22.60 -11.01
CA ASN A 248 -0.08 22.22 -9.97
C ASN A 248 0.39 21.06 -9.09
N VAL A 249 1.25 20.15 -9.58
CA VAL A 249 1.58 18.90 -8.91
C VAL A 249 3.08 18.71 -8.74
N GLU A 250 3.48 18.40 -7.51
CA GLU A 250 4.77 17.80 -7.19
C GLU A 250 4.54 16.41 -6.58
N LEU A 251 5.02 15.37 -7.26
CA LEU A 251 5.06 14.01 -6.74
C LEU A 251 6.29 13.87 -5.86
N ILE A 252 6.11 13.42 -4.62
CA ILE A 252 7.17 13.11 -3.68
C ILE A 252 7.06 11.62 -3.38
N LEU A 253 7.99 10.84 -3.90
CA LEU A 253 7.97 9.38 -3.82
C LEU A 253 8.95 8.93 -2.74
N THR A 254 8.50 8.09 -1.80
CA THR A 254 9.32 7.53 -0.72
C THR A 254 9.58 6.04 -0.93
N ASP A 255 10.63 5.55 -0.31
CA ASP A 255 10.98 4.13 -0.16
C ASP A 255 10.64 3.69 1.27
N ASN A 256 9.55 2.97 1.41
CA ASN A 256 9.04 2.58 2.73
C ASN A 256 9.58 1.22 3.19
N ARG A 257 10.51 0.61 2.47
CA ARG A 257 11.01 -0.74 2.77
C ARG A 257 12.51 -0.79 3.07
N SER A 258 13.33 -0.03 2.32
CA SER A 258 14.79 -0.16 2.42
C SER A 258 15.40 0.44 3.69
N PHE A 259 14.71 1.38 4.36
CA PHE A 259 15.26 2.10 5.51
C PHE A 259 14.47 1.89 6.80
N ARG A 260 13.43 1.06 6.75
CA ARG A 260 12.53 0.84 7.88
C ARG A 260 13.16 -0.05 8.95
N SER A 261 12.81 0.20 10.19
CA SER A 261 13.06 -0.73 11.28
C SER A 261 12.13 -1.95 11.19
N GLU A 262 12.51 -3.04 11.82
CA GLU A 262 11.65 -4.24 11.90
C GLU A 262 10.33 -3.93 12.59
N PRO A 263 9.16 -4.34 12.04
CA PRO A 263 7.87 -4.13 12.68
C PRO A 263 7.82 -4.68 14.10
N VAL A 264 7.26 -3.92 15.04
CA VAL A 264 7.30 -4.29 16.47
C VAL A 264 6.64 -5.63 16.77
N MET A 265 5.56 -5.95 16.05
CA MET A 265 4.80 -7.19 16.30
C MET A 265 5.42 -8.43 15.66
N ASP A 266 6.39 -8.27 14.75
CA ASP A 266 7.16 -9.39 14.16
C ASP A 266 8.37 -9.78 15.04
N ARG A 267 8.72 -8.95 16.02
CA ARG A 267 9.87 -9.18 16.90
C ARG A 267 9.60 -10.31 17.91
N PRO A 268 10.60 -11.14 18.22
CA PRO A 268 10.44 -12.23 19.19
C PRO A 268 9.95 -11.77 20.57
N GLU A 269 10.37 -10.58 21.01
CA GLU A 269 9.95 -10.02 22.30
C GLU A 269 8.47 -9.61 22.34
N ALA A 270 7.80 -9.45 21.20
CA ALA A 270 6.37 -9.13 21.12
C ALA A 270 5.47 -10.38 21.15
N VAL A 271 6.02 -11.58 21.18
CA VAL A 271 5.24 -12.85 21.11
C VAL A 271 4.17 -12.96 22.20
N SER A 272 4.44 -12.39 23.40
CA SER A 272 3.50 -12.39 24.53
C SER A 272 2.27 -11.49 24.30
N PHE A 273 2.31 -10.60 23.33
CA PHE A 273 1.24 -9.67 22.98
C PHE A 273 0.43 -10.08 21.75
N GLN A 274 0.65 -11.30 21.24
CA GLN A 274 -0.06 -11.79 20.05
C GLN A 274 -1.53 -12.09 20.34
N THR A 275 -2.40 -11.70 19.41
CA THR A 275 -3.87 -11.83 19.52
C THR A 275 -4.40 -13.06 18.79
N ARG A 276 -3.87 -14.26 19.09
CA ARG A 276 -4.14 -15.51 18.34
C ARG A 276 -5.62 -15.86 18.13
N ARG A 277 -6.51 -15.38 19.01
CA ARG A 277 -7.96 -15.60 18.93
C ARG A 277 -8.71 -14.55 18.11
N PHE A 278 -8.01 -13.49 17.70
CA PHE A 278 -8.54 -12.38 16.92
C PHE A 278 -7.73 -12.29 15.63
N PRO A 279 -8.21 -12.85 14.53
CA PRO A 279 -7.45 -12.94 13.30
C PRO A 279 -7.22 -11.56 12.66
N TYR A 280 -6.06 -11.41 12.03
CA TYR A 280 -5.66 -10.25 11.22
C TYR A 280 -5.51 -8.92 11.99
N VAL A 281 -5.41 -8.94 13.30
CA VAL A 281 -5.34 -7.71 14.10
C VAL A 281 -4.25 -7.76 15.18
N VAL A 282 -3.79 -6.56 15.56
CA VAL A 282 -2.85 -6.32 16.65
C VAL A 282 -3.44 -5.29 17.64
N PRO A 283 -3.09 -5.32 18.94
CA PRO A 283 -3.65 -4.39 19.93
C PRO A 283 -2.98 -3.02 19.82
N GLN A 284 -3.79 -1.98 19.57
CA GLN A 284 -3.31 -0.61 19.33
C GLN A 284 -2.50 -0.06 20.50
N ASP A 285 -2.98 -0.21 21.71
CA ASP A 285 -2.34 0.26 22.93
C ASP A 285 -0.94 -0.37 23.17
N VAL A 286 -0.81 -1.65 22.88
CA VAL A 286 0.48 -2.36 22.93
C VAL A 286 1.42 -1.88 21.83
N VAL A 287 0.90 -1.82 20.59
CA VAL A 287 1.67 -1.36 19.42
C VAL A 287 2.23 0.04 19.67
N GLU A 288 1.42 0.97 20.14
CA GLU A 288 1.84 2.35 20.42
C GLU A 288 2.96 2.41 21.49
N ALA A 289 2.87 1.60 22.54
CA ALA A 289 3.91 1.55 23.58
C ALA A 289 5.22 0.95 23.04
N LEU A 290 5.13 -0.12 22.25
CA LEU A 290 6.29 -0.78 21.66
C LEU A 290 6.92 0.05 20.52
N ASP A 291 6.11 0.69 19.68
CA ASP A 291 6.56 1.55 18.59
C ASP A 291 7.33 2.77 19.13
N ALA A 292 6.74 3.49 20.09
CA ALA A 292 7.34 4.69 20.65
C ALA A 292 8.59 4.39 21.50
N GLY A 293 8.68 3.19 22.07
CA GLY A 293 9.82 2.80 22.89
C GLY A 293 10.13 3.83 24.00
N ARG A 294 11.40 4.24 24.13
CA ARG A 294 11.83 5.22 25.15
C ARG A 294 11.17 6.60 25.04
N SER A 295 10.61 6.96 23.88
CA SER A 295 9.94 8.26 23.68
C SER A 295 8.45 8.25 24.06
N TYR A 296 7.88 7.09 24.40
CA TYR A 296 6.48 6.96 24.77
C TYR A 296 6.08 7.95 25.86
N ASN A 297 4.91 8.59 25.70
CA ASN A 297 4.37 9.57 26.64
C ASN A 297 5.40 10.65 27.09
N GLY A 298 6.12 11.24 26.13
CA GLY A 298 7.12 12.27 26.39
C GLY A 298 8.35 11.78 27.16
N GLY A 299 8.81 10.56 26.88
CA GLY A 299 9.98 9.95 27.49
C GLY A 299 9.71 9.23 28.83
N ARG A 300 8.46 8.85 29.06
CA ARG A 300 8.01 8.10 30.25
C ARG A 300 7.33 6.79 29.86
N PRO A 301 8.06 5.84 29.22
CA PRO A 301 7.50 4.54 28.87
C PRO A 301 7.13 3.75 30.12
N PRO A 302 6.03 2.97 30.08
CA PRO A 302 5.63 2.13 31.21
C PRO A 302 6.63 0.97 31.39
N GLU A 303 6.85 0.57 32.63
CA GLU A 303 7.66 -0.63 32.97
C GLU A 303 6.98 -1.91 32.51
N VAL A 304 5.64 -1.93 32.60
CA VAL A 304 4.79 -3.05 32.22
C VAL A 304 3.66 -2.58 31.31
N ILE A 305 3.21 -3.44 30.42
CA ILE A 305 2.05 -3.23 29.55
C ILE A 305 0.96 -4.21 29.99
N ARG A 306 -0.24 -3.70 30.29
CA ARG A 306 -1.39 -4.53 30.67
C ARG A 306 -1.95 -5.21 29.44
N PHE A 307 -1.96 -6.56 29.43
CA PHE A 307 -2.46 -7.32 28.30
C PHE A 307 -3.04 -8.67 28.75
N GLY A 308 -4.24 -9.02 28.29
CA GLY A 308 -4.88 -10.28 28.63
C GLY A 308 -5.12 -10.50 30.14
N GLY A 309 -5.25 -9.41 30.89
CA GLY A 309 -5.42 -9.47 32.35
C GLY A 309 -4.12 -9.55 33.17
N ALA A 310 -2.96 -9.64 32.51
CA ALA A 310 -1.63 -9.68 33.13
C ALA A 310 -0.83 -8.38 32.88
N ASP A 311 0.09 -8.09 33.79
CA ASP A 311 1.08 -7.03 33.62
C ASP A 311 2.37 -7.63 33.05
N LEU A 312 2.62 -7.41 31.77
CA LEU A 312 3.77 -7.96 31.04
C LEU A 312 4.91 -6.91 30.98
N PRO A 313 6.18 -7.29 31.16
CA PRO A 313 7.29 -6.38 31.01
C PRO A 313 7.28 -5.70 29.65
N ASN A 314 7.58 -4.39 29.60
CA ASN A 314 7.76 -3.68 28.34
C ASN A 314 9.19 -3.94 27.80
N PRO A 315 9.35 -4.74 26.74
CA PRO A 315 10.68 -5.11 26.23
C PRO A 315 11.36 -3.95 25.50
N ARG A 316 10.59 -2.92 25.12
CA ARG A 316 11.11 -1.80 24.33
C ARG A 316 11.24 -0.48 25.07
N LYS A 317 11.04 -0.45 26.39
CA LYS A 317 11.09 0.80 27.19
C LYS A 317 12.40 1.61 27.04
N GLN A 318 13.51 0.96 26.70
CA GLN A 318 14.81 1.59 26.46
C GLN A 318 15.15 1.69 24.95
N ALA A 319 14.39 1.04 24.09
CA ALA A 319 14.65 1.04 22.65
C ALA A 319 14.26 2.38 22.00
N PRO A 320 14.89 2.77 20.88
CA PRO A 320 14.45 3.93 20.11
C PRO A 320 13.06 3.70 19.49
N PRO A 321 12.35 4.79 19.16
CA PRO A 321 11.10 4.69 18.39
C PRO A 321 11.33 4.03 17.03
N GLN A 322 10.29 3.44 16.47
CA GLN A 322 10.31 2.83 15.15
C GLN A 322 10.38 3.89 14.05
N SER A 323 10.88 3.51 12.88
CA SER A 323 10.92 4.38 11.70
C SER A 323 10.63 3.58 10.44
N ILE A 324 9.84 4.14 9.52
CA ILE A 324 9.65 3.65 8.14
C ILE A 324 10.67 4.27 7.19
N LEU A 325 10.90 5.57 7.33
CA LEU A 325 11.72 6.33 6.38
C LEU A 325 13.22 6.29 6.72
N GLY A 326 13.57 6.02 7.96
CA GLY A 326 14.92 6.24 8.46
C GLY A 326 15.28 7.72 8.52
N ALA A 327 16.35 8.07 9.24
CA ALA A 327 16.71 9.46 9.49
C ALA A 327 16.95 10.28 8.20
N ALA A 328 17.76 9.74 7.30
CA ALA A 328 18.19 10.48 6.11
C ALA A 328 17.05 10.75 5.13
N GLN A 329 16.19 9.75 4.87
CA GLN A 329 15.05 9.93 3.98
C GLN A 329 13.97 10.81 4.61
N LYS A 330 13.69 10.68 5.93
CA LYS A 330 12.77 11.56 6.65
C LYS A 330 13.21 13.03 6.55
N ALA A 331 14.47 13.31 6.81
CA ALA A 331 15.01 14.66 6.67
C ALA A 331 14.87 15.20 5.23
N TRP A 332 15.18 14.37 4.23
CA TRP A 332 14.98 14.73 2.81
C TRP A 332 13.50 15.01 2.51
N PHE A 333 12.58 14.15 2.97
CA PHE A 333 11.14 14.30 2.74
C PHE A 333 10.61 15.61 3.32
N LEU A 334 10.91 15.91 4.58
CA LEU A 334 10.52 17.15 5.24
C LEU A 334 11.10 18.38 4.54
N ASN A 335 12.36 18.33 4.09
CA ASN A 335 12.97 19.41 3.33
C ASN A 335 12.28 19.62 1.96
N ARG A 336 11.83 18.52 1.31
CA ARG A 336 11.06 18.64 0.05
C ARG A 336 9.69 19.27 0.28
N LEU A 337 8.99 18.93 1.36
CA LEU A 337 7.72 19.55 1.72
C LEU A 337 7.87 21.06 1.93
N ARG A 338 8.93 21.50 2.63
CA ARG A 338 9.25 22.93 2.86
C ARG A 338 9.55 23.68 1.57
N ALA A 339 10.32 23.07 0.69
CA ALA A 339 10.76 23.69 -0.54
C ALA A 339 9.71 23.73 -1.65
N SER A 340 8.68 22.89 -1.57
CA SER A 340 7.69 22.76 -2.62
C SER A 340 6.79 23.97 -2.74
N GLN A 341 6.74 24.54 -3.96
CA GLN A 341 5.84 25.63 -4.34
C GLN A 341 4.57 25.14 -5.04
N ALA A 342 4.40 23.83 -5.18
CA ALA A 342 3.22 23.26 -5.80
C ALA A 342 1.98 23.47 -4.92
N PRO A 343 0.82 23.83 -5.47
CA PRO A 343 -0.45 23.78 -4.75
C PRO A 343 -0.71 22.41 -4.12
N TRP A 344 -0.41 21.37 -4.87
CA TRP A 344 -0.58 19.98 -4.43
C TRP A 344 0.75 19.25 -4.37
N LYS A 345 1.05 18.73 -3.19
CA LYS A 345 2.15 17.81 -2.91
C LYS A 345 1.54 16.42 -2.79
N LEU A 346 1.79 15.58 -3.78
CA LEU A 346 1.27 14.21 -3.79
C LEU A 346 2.36 13.28 -3.28
N TRP A 347 2.16 12.73 -2.10
CA TRP A 347 3.07 11.77 -1.50
C TRP A 347 2.75 10.37 -2.00
N GLY A 348 3.57 9.88 -2.94
CA GLY A 348 3.51 8.48 -3.37
C GLY A 348 4.13 7.59 -2.31
N ASN A 349 3.26 7.08 -1.47
CA ASN A 349 3.53 6.30 -0.28
C ASN A 349 3.08 4.87 -0.54
N SER A 350 4.00 3.88 -0.57
CA SER A 350 3.58 2.51 -0.93
C SER A 350 2.62 1.91 0.08
N VAL A 351 2.70 2.28 1.35
CA VAL A 351 1.84 1.78 2.45
C VAL A 351 0.94 2.88 3.02
N GLY A 352 -0.29 2.52 3.42
CA GLY A 352 -1.30 3.48 3.89
C GLY A 352 -1.06 4.01 5.31
N MET A 353 -1.57 5.22 5.58
CA MET A 353 -1.51 5.92 6.86
C MET A 353 -2.84 5.89 7.62
N LEU A 354 -3.97 5.60 6.95
CA LEU A 354 -5.27 5.51 7.59
C LEU A 354 -5.35 4.27 8.48
N ASP A 355 -5.66 4.47 9.75
CA ASP A 355 -5.82 3.35 10.69
C ASP A 355 -7.13 2.60 10.41
N MET A 356 -7.05 1.31 10.16
CA MET A 356 -8.20 0.42 10.16
C MET A 356 -8.41 -0.15 11.55
N ARG A 357 -9.32 0.46 12.33
CA ARG A 357 -9.60 0.07 13.71
C ARG A 357 -10.85 -0.76 13.83
N ILE A 358 -10.83 -1.75 14.73
CA ILE A 358 -12.03 -2.51 15.16
C ILE A 358 -12.15 -2.40 16.68
N ASP A 359 -13.37 -2.16 17.15
CA ASP A 359 -13.68 -1.95 18.57
C ASP A 359 -14.07 -3.25 19.30
N PHE A 360 -13.17 -4.25 19.29
CA PHE A 360 -13.42 -5.55 19.94
C PHE A 360 -13.70 -5.46 21.43
N GLN A 361 -13.32 -4.38 22.11
CA GLN A 361 -13.73 -4.12 23.49
C GLN A 361 -15.25 -3.96 23.65
N ASN A 362 -15.98 -3.73 22.55
CA ASN A 362 -17.44 -3.63 22.51
C ASN A 362 -18.15 -4.94 22.10
N LEU A 363 -17.42 -6.03 21.93
CA LEU A 363 -18.03 -7.34 21.66
C LEU A 363 -18.97 -7.75 22.79
N PRO A 364 -20.16 -8.30 22.48
CA PRO A 364 -21.00 -8.98 23.47
C PRO A 364 -20.21 -10.10 24.19
N LYS A 365 -20.40 -10.22 25.50
CA LYS A 365 -19.63 -11.15 26.33
C LYS A 365 -19.83 -12.63 25.97
N ASP A 366 -20.95 -12.95 25.34
CA ASP A 366 -21.36 -14.27 24.90
C ASP A 366 -20.90 -14.66 23.50
N LEU A 367 -20.32 -13.72 22.75
CA LEU A 367 -19.97 -13.96 21.34
C LEU A 367 -18.55 -14.54 21.14
N GLY A 368 -17.78 -14.80 22.16
CA GLY A 368 -16.43 -15.35 21.97
C GLY A 368 -15.41 -14.88 23.01
N PRO A 369 -14.12 -14.94 22.68
CA PRO A 369 -13.08 -14.52 23.60
C PRO A 369 -13.17 -13.02 23.90
N GLN A 370 -12.80 -12.64 25.13
CA GLN A 370 -12.68 -11.23 25.47
C GLN A 370 -11.42 -10.65 24.80
N TRP A 371 -11.54 -9.40 24.31
CA TRP A 371 -10.42 -8.65 23.74
C TRP A 371 -9.34 -8.43 24.81
N PRO A 372 -8.07 -8.80 24.54
CA PRO A 372 -7.02 -8.71 25.55
C PRO A 372 -6.40 -7.32 25.72
N GLY A 373 -6.52 -6.42 24.70
CA GLY A 373 -6.01 -5.05 24.73
C GLY A 373 -6.95 -4.10 25.49
N ALA A 374 -6.42 -2.94 25.91
CA ALA A 374 -7.23 -1.90 26.54
C ALA A 374 -7.93 -0.99 25.52
N GLY A 375 -7.36 -0.86 24.31
CA GLY A 375 -7.84 0.00 23.24
C GLY A 375 -8.47 -0.76 22.08
N TYR A 376 -8.44 -0.15 20.90
CA TYR A 376 -8.90 -0.74 19.64
C TYR A 376 -7.94 -1.82 19.13
N ALA A 377 -8.45 -2.66 18.23
CA ALA A 377 -7.63 -3.52 17.40
C ALA A 377 -7.26 -2.77 16.11
N LEU A 378 -6.02 -2.91 15.64
CA LEU A 378 -5.56 -2.44 14.34
C LEU A 378 -5.53 -3.59 13.35
N VAL A 379 -6.09 -3.41 12.16
CA VAL A 379 -5.96 -4.33 11.03
C VAL A 379 -4.70 -3.96 10.26
N GLY A 380 -3.75 -4.89 10.16
CA GLY A 380 -2.42 -4.65 9.60
C GLY A 380 -1.34 -4.55 10.69
N ASP A 381 -0.13 -4.93 10.32
CA ASP A 381 1.01 -5.05 11.25
C ASP A 381 2.34 -4.56 10.66
N ASP A 382 2.33 -3.99 9.43
CA ASP A 382 3.56 -3.54 8.77
C ASP A 382 3.44 -2.22 7.98
N ASP A 383 2.39 -1.44 8.21
CA ASP A 383 2.16 -0.11 7.63
C ASP A 383 2.29 1.02 8.67
N TRP A 384 1.89 2.23 8.33
CA TRP A 384 2.00 3.40 9.20
C TRP A 384 1.22 3.28 10.53
N SER A 385 0.27 2.36 10.65
CA SER A 385 -0.45 2.13 11.91
C SER A 385 0.46 1.61 13.02
N VAL A 386 1.51 0.84 12.65
CA VAL A 386 2.50 0.29 13.59
C VAL A 386 3.80 1.09 13.66
N TYR A 387 3.84 2.25 12.99
CA TYR A 387 4.91 3.27 13.06
C TYR A 387 4.29 4.63 13.41
N ALA A 388 3.37 4.61 14.36
CA ALA A 388 2.56 5.77 14.74
C ALA A 388 3.40 6.93 15.28
N SER A 389 4.53 6.65 15.92
CA SER A 389 5.46 7.65 16.46
C SER A 389 6.08 8.50 15.35
N GLU A 390 6.60 7.89 14.29
CA GLU A 390 7.18 8.64 13.17
C GLU A 390 6.10 9.36 12.36
N ARG A 391 4.92 8.74 12.17
CA ARG A 391 3.76 9.39 11.57
C ARG A 391 3.38 10.66 12.33
N ALA A 392 3.28 10.58 13.66
CA ALA A 392 2.96 11.72 14.50
C ALA A 392 4.04 12.82 14.43
N GLU A 393 5.32 12.45 14.41
CA GLU A 393 6.44 13.40 14.24
C GLU A 393 6.34 14.17 12.92
N ILE A 394 6.08 13.47 11.81
CA ILE A 394 5.92 14.09 10.48
C ILE A 394 4.72 15.03 10.48
N LEU A 395 3.58 14.61 11.02
CA LEU A 395 2.37 15.42 11.09
C LEU A 395 2.54 16.66 11.99
N GLU A 396 3.31 16.54 13.07
CA GLU A 396 3.63 17.68 13.94
C GLU A 396 4.46 18.73 13.20
N VAL A 397 5.43 18.31 12.38
CA VAL A 397 6.19 19.24 11.52
C VAL A 397 5.27 19.92 10.51
N ILE A 398 4.37 19.16 9.86
CA ILE A 398 3.39 19.70 8.90
C ILE A 398 2.52 20.78 9.57
N ARG A 399 2.01 20.51 10.77
CA ARG A 399 1.20 21.45 11.55
C ARG A 399 1.97 22.70 11.94
N ARG A 400 3.11 22.52 12.60
CA ARG A 400 3.94 23.62 13.10
C ARG A 400 4.40 24.57 11.98
N GLU A 401 4.67 24.04 10.81
CA GLU A 401 5.18 24.81 9.67
C GLU A 401 4.08 25.26 8.69
N GLY A 402 2.80 24.95 8.98
CA GLY A 402 1.67 25.35 8.17
C GLY A 402 1.70 24.77 6.75
N ILE A 403 2.22 23.54 6.58
CA ILE A 403 2.30 22.91 5.26
C ILE A 403 0.91 22.42 4.86
N THR A 404 0.39 22.93 3.75
CA THR A 404 -0.93 22.57 3.21
C THR A 404 -0.86 21.96 1.82
N GLY A 405 -1.97 21.37 1.33
CA GLY A 405 -2.02 20.77 0.01
C GLY A 405 -1.24 19.45 -0.09
N LEU A 406 -0.93 18.80 1.03
CA LEU A 406 -0.33 17.47 1.04
C LEU A 406 -1.42 16.40 1.01
N VAL A 407 -1.31 15.49 0.04
CA VAL A 407 -2.19 14.33 -0.11
C VAL A 407 -1.33 13.09 -0.21
N SER A 408 -1.57 12.11 0.65
CA SER A 408 -0.98 10.77 0.55
C SER A 408 -1.75 9.92 -0.45
N ILE A 409 -1.03 9.21 -1.30
CA ILE A 409 -1.57 8.24 -2.26
C ILE A 409 -0.84 6.93 -2.02
N ALA A 410 -1.57 5.87 -1.61
CA ALA A 410 -0.99 4.64 -1.14
C ALA A 410 -1.58 3.38 -1.81
N GLY A 411 -0.87 2.25 -1.62
CA GLY A 411 -1.23 0.90 -2.06
C GLY A 411 -1.24 -0.10 -0.91
N ASP A 412 -0.66 -1.29 -1.12
CA ASP A 412 -0.40 -2.39 -0.16
C ASP A 412 -1.65 -3.03 0.48
N ARG A 413 -2.59 -2.24 0.93
CA ARG A 413 -3.75 -2.67 1.74
C ARG A 413 -4.78 -3.54 1.01
N HIS A 414 -4.65 -3.74 -0.31
CA HIS A 414 -5.61 -4.49 -1.13
C HIS A 414 -7.07 -4.06 -0.86
N SER A 415 -7.28 -2.76 -0.68
CA SER A 415 -8.57 -2.14 -0.35
C SER A 415 -8.66 -0.72 -0.87
N PHE A 416 -9.86 -0.25 -1.21
CA PHE A 416 -10.07 1.16 -1.42
C PHE A 416 -10.34 1.86 -0.09
N GLN A 417 -9.60 2.94 0.18
CA GLN A 417 -9.83 3.77 1.36
C GLN A 417 -9.70 5.25 1.00
N ALA A 418 -10.54 6.08 1.60
CA ALA A 418 -10.44 7.54 1.53
C ALA A 418 -10.68 8.12 2.92
N GLY A 419 -9.83 9.05 3.33
CA GLY A 419 -9.97 9.63 4.65
C GLY A 419 -9.02 10.78 4.95
N LEU A 420 -9.02 11.16 6.21
CA LEU A 420 -8.27 12.28 6.77
C LEU A 420 -7.26 11.76 7.79
N VAL A 421 -5.98 12.09 7.62
CA VAL A 421 -4.92 11.61 8.51
C VAL A 421 -4.67 12.64 9.61
N SER A 422 -4.68 12.16 10.84
CA SER A 422 -4.41 12.89 12.07
C SER A 422 -3.33 12.18 12.89
N ALA A 423 -2.61 12.93 13.72
CA ALA A 423 -1.62 12.36 14.64
C ALA A 423 -2.27 11.51 15.74
N SER A 424 -3.51 11.79 16.09
CA SER A 424 -4.30 11.05 17.08
C SER A 424 -5.73 10.84 16.58
N LEU A 425 -6.39 9.81 17.12
CA LEU A 425 -7.80 9.51 16.89
C LEU A 425 -8.51 9.40 18.25
N PRO A 426 -9.85 9.56 18.28
CA PRO A 426 -10.60 9.44 19.53
C PRO A 426 -10.29 8.13 20.28
N PRO A 427 -10.30 8.19 21.62
CA PRO A 427 -10.72 9.31 22.47
C PRO A 427 -9.67 10.42 22.67
N ARG A 428 -8.46 10.34 22.09
CA ARG A 428 -7.36 11.31 22.29
C ARG A 428 -7.44 12.57 21.43
N GLY A 429 -8.50 12.71 20.63
CA GLY A 429 -8.73 13.84 19.74
C GLY A 429 -8.62 13.48 18.26
N PHE A 430 -9.04 14.42 17.40
CA PHE A 430 -8.98 14.29 15.94
C PHE A 430 -8.74 15.66 15.34
N ASP A 431 -7.52 15.87 14.83
CA ASP A 431 -7.07 17.12 14.19
C ASP A 431 -6.42 16.75 12.84
N PRO A 432 -7.22 16.61 11.76
CA PRO A 432 -6.73 16.16 10.47
C PRO A 432 -5.89 17.23 9.77
N LEU A 433 -4.76 16.82 9.18
CA LEU A 433 -3.78 17.67 8.52
C LEU A 433 -3.62 17.37 7.04
N ILE A 434 -3.79 16.12 6.65
CA ILE A 434 -3.64 15.67 5.26
C ILE A 434 -4.81 14.75 4.86
N VAL A 435 -4.98 14.57 3.56
CA VAL A 435 -5.93 13.62 2.99
C VAL A 435 -5.16 12.40 2.50
N GLU A 436 -5.73 11.21 2.62
CA GLU A 436 -5.18 10.01 2.01
C GLU A 436 -6.20 9.26 1.17
N PHE A 437 -5.69 8.71 0.06
CA PHE A 437 -6.38 7.75 -0.79
C PHE A 437 -5.54 6.49 -0.92
N VAL A 438 -6.09 5.35 -0.55
CA VAL A 438 -5.50 4.03 -0.77
C VAL A 438 -6.24 3.38 -1.91
N THR A 439 -5.51 2.83 -2.88
CA THR A 439 -6.11 2.17 -4.06
C THR A 439 -6.33 0.69 -3.81
N GLY A 440 -7.39 0.14 -4.40
CA GLY A 440 -7.63 -1.30 -4.41
C GLY A 440 -6.57 -2.06 -5.20
N SER A 441 -6.50 -3.37 -5.00
CA SER A 441 -5.54 -4.21 -5.71
C SER A 441 -5.94 -4.40 -7.17
N VAL A 442 -4.95 -4.38 -8.08
CA VAL A 442 -5.20 -4.69 -9.50
C VAL A 442 -5.71 -6.13 -9.66
N SER A 443 -5.05 -7.10 -9.01
CA SER A 443 -5.40 -8.52 -9.15
C SER A 443 -5.00 -9.41 -7.97
N ALA A 444 -4.18 -8.93 -7.03
CA ALA A 444 -3.83 -9.68 -5.83
C ALA A 444 -5.08 -9.89 -4.94
N PRO A 445 -5.21 -11.05 -4.25
CA PRO A 445 -6.33 -11.31 -3.35
C PRO A 445 -6.51 -10.21 -2.31
N GLY A 446 -7.75 -9.76 -2.13
CA GLY A 446 -8.10 -8.74 -1.15
C GLY A 446 -8.09 -9.25 0.29
N LEU A 447 -8.05 -8.32 1.25
CA LEU A 447 -8.12 -8.65 2.68
C LEU A 447 -9.42 -9.39 3.03
N PHE A 448 -10.53 -9.04 2.37
CA PHE A 448 -11.79 -9.74 2.53
C PHE A 448 -11.71 -11.20 2.06
N GLU A 449 -11.01 -11.50 0.95
CA GLU A 449 -10.84 -12.86 0.47
C GLU A 449 -10.05 -13.72 1.48
N ALA A 450 -9.04 -13.14 2.11
CA ALA A 450 -8.32 -13.81 3.18
C ALA A 450 -9.24 -14.17 4.35
N ALA A 451 -10.15 -13.26 4.74
CA ALA A 451 -11.13 -13.53 5.80
C ALA A 451 -12.22 -14.52 5.35
N GLU A 452 -12.76 -14.39 4.14
CA GLU A 452 -13.83 -15.26 3.62
C GLU A 452 -13.42 -16.72 3.56
N TYR A 453 -12.20 -17.00 3.09
CA TYR A 453 -11.70 -18.35 2.85
C TYR A 453 -10.77 -18.86 3.96
N GLY A 454 -10.11 -17.96 4.70
CA GLY A 454 -9.18 -18.32 5.77
C GLY A 454 -9.84 -18.55 7.13
N LEU A 455 -10.99 -17.91 7.41
CA LEU A 455 -11.71 -18.13 8.66
C LEU A 455 -12.60 -19.37 8.57
N PRO A 456 -12.54 -20.30 9.54
CA PRO A 456 -13.48 -21.41 9.65
C PRO A 456 -14.93 -20.91 9.67
N LYS A 457 -15.85 -21.70 9.10
CA LYS A 457 -17.27 -21.33 9.02
C LYS A 457 -17.92 -21.16 10.40
N ASP A 458 -17.45 -21.91 11.38
CA ASP A 458 -17.88 -21.91 12.79
C ASP A 458 -17.05 -20.98 13.69
N HIS A 459 -16.12 -20.21 13.12
CA HIS A 459 -15.33 -19.27 13.92
C HIS A 459 -16.25 -18.22 14.59
N PRO A 460 -16.17 -18.03 15.93
CA PRO A 460 -17.12 -17.17 16.66
C PRO A 460 -17.13 -15.71 16.19
N LEU A 461 -16.00 -15.20 15.70
CA LEU A 461 -15.90 -13.83 15.18
C LEU A 461 -16.18 -13.73 13.68
N ARG A 462 -16.55 -14.82 12.99
CA ARG A 462 -16.73 -14.77 11.53
C ARG A 462 -17.74 -13.70 11.10
N ALA A 463 -18.81 -13.47 11.88
CA ALA A 463 -19.82 -12.47 11.59
C ALA A 463 -19.28 -11.02 11.52
N ILE A 464 -18.15 -10.74 12.17
CA ILE A 464 -17.47 -9.42 12.11
C ILE A 464 -16.77 -9.21 10.77
N TYR A 465 -16.41 -10.30 10.07
CA TYR A 465 -15.63 -10.28 8.83
C TYR A 465 -16.46 -10.56 7.58
N VAL A 466 -17.45 -11.46 7.70
CA VAL A 466 -18.19 -12.00 6.55
C VAL A 466 -19.70 -11.92 6.80
N TYR A 467 -20.41 -11.28 5.86
CA TYR A 467 -21.87 -11.21 5.84
C TYR A 467 -22.43 -11.98 4.65
N LYS A 468 -23.50 -12.75 4.88
CA LYS A 468 -24.31 -13.36 3.84
C LYS A 468 -25.79 -13.04 4.08
N PRO A 469 -26.44 -12.28 3.18
CA PRO A 469 -27.88 -11.98 3.33
C PRO A 469 -28.78 -13.22 3.22
N SER A 470 -28.34 -14.25 2.48
CA SER A 470 -28.94 -15.59 2.45
C SER A 470 -27.84 -16.66 2.21
N PRO A 471 -28.11 -17.95 2.45
CA PRO A 471 -27.15 -19.03 2.19
C PRO A 471 -26.62 -19.06 0.75
N GLU A 472 -27.47 -18.71 -0.23
CA GLU A 472 -27.18 -18.72 -1.66
C GLU A 472 -26.51 -17.42 -2.14
N ALA A 473 -26.64 -16.34 -1.37
CA ALA A 473 -26.08 -15.05 -1.75
C ALA A 473 -24.54 -15.06 -1.68
N PRO A 474 -23.87 -14.30 -2.56
CA PRO A 474 -22.44 -14.09 -2.45
C PRO A 474 -22.10 -13.44 -1.11
N ALA A 475 -20.97 -13.84 -0.54
CA ALA A 475 -20.46 -13.22 0.67
C ALA A 475 -20.07 -11.76 0.41
N GLN A 476 -20.33 -10.92 1.40
CA GLN A 476 -19.98 -9.50 1.42
C GLN A 476 -19.07 -9.21 2.62
N SER A 477 -18.27 -8.16 2.51
CA SER A 477 -17.34 -7.77 3.58
C SER A 477 -18.05 -7.10 4.74
N ALA A 478 -18.36 -7.85 5.81
CA ALA A 478 -18.79 -7.25 7.07
C ALA A 478 -17.69 -6.40 7.72
N MET A 479 -16.42 -6.61 7.35
CA MET A 479 -15.31 -5.77 7.81
C MET A 479 -15.51 -4.29 7.46
N ASN A 480 -16.12 -3.96 6.32
CA ASN A 480 -16.41 -2.58 5.96
C ASN A 480 -17.24 -1.90 7.05
N LEU A 481 -18.27 -2.59 7.55
CA LEU A 481 -19.11 -2.09 8.66
C LEU A 481 -18.34 -2.05 9.98
N SER A 482 -17.59 -3.11 10.29
CA SER A 482 -16.83 -3.21 11.53
C SER A 482 -15.79 -2.11 11.63
N LEU A 483 -15.16 -1.73 10.51
CA LEU A 483 -14.17 -0.64 10.42
C LEU A 483 -14.82 0.75 10.49
N MET A 484 -15.96 0.93 9.83
CA MET A 484 -16.63 2.25 9.76
C MET A 484 -17.52 2.53 10.97
N HIS A 485 -18.20 1.51 11.49
CA HIS A 485 -19.29 1.67 12.45
C HIS A 485 -19.17 0.83 13.73
N GLY A 486 -18.23 -0.13 13.74
CA GLY A 486 -17.95 -0.98 14.91
C GLY A 486 -18.66 -2.33 14.91
N VAL A 487 -18.21 -3.17 15.84
CA VAL A 487 -18.65 -4.58 15.91
C VAL A 487 -20.15 -4.72 16.21
N ARG A 488 -20.73 -3.84 17.02
CA ARG A 488 -22.16 -3.87 17.34
C ARG A 488 -23.02 -3.58 16.12
N ALA A 489 -22.64 -2.58 15.31
CA ALA A 489 -23.32 -2.27 14.06
C ALA A 489 -23.27 -3.45 13.08
N SER A 490 -22.11 -4.09 12.93
CA SER A 490 -21.96 -5.27 12.10
C SER A 490 -22.84 -6.43 12.57
N LEU A 491 -22.86 -6.72 13.87
CA LEU A 491 -23.71 -7.76 14.45
C LEU A 491 -25.21 -7.44 14.35
N ALA A 492 -25.60 -6.17 14.49
CA ALA A 492 -26.98 -5.75 14.32
C ALA A 492 -27.47 -6.00 12.89
N LEU A 493 -26.64 -5.71 11.87
CA LEU A 493 -26.96 -6.05 10.48
C LEU A 493 -27.10 -7.57 10.28
N GLN A 494 -26.18 -8.36 10.83
CA GLN A 494 -26.25 -9.84 10.76
C GLN A 494 -27.58 -10.37 11.32
N ARG A 495 -28.06 -9.78 12.42
CA ARG A 495 -29.29 -10.20 13.11
C ARG A 495 -30.56 -9.74 12.40
N THR A 496 -30.57 -8.53 11.86
CA THR A 496 -31.80 -7.86 11.41
C THR A 496 -31.91 -7.70 9.89
N GLY A 497 -30.80 -7.70 9.17
CA GLY A 497 -30.75 -7.29 7.76
C GLY A 497 -31.08 -5.82 7.52
N ASP A 498 -31.23 -4.99 8.59
CA ASP A 498 -31.68 -3.59 8.52
C ASP A 498 -30.51 -2.63 8.79
N SER A 499 -30.14 -1.88 7.77
CA SER A 499 -29.07 -0.87 7.83
C SER A 499 -29.33 0.24 8.84
N ARG A 500 -30.59 0.64 9.07
CA ARG A 500 -30.92 1.68 10.06
C ARG A 500 -30.70 1.20 11.48
N GLN A 501 -31.08 -0.05 11.76
CA GLN A 501 -30.80 -0.64 13.06
C GLN A 501 -29.29 -0.83 13.28
N ALA A 502 -28.55 -1.22 12.25
CA ALA A 502 -27.10 -1.31 12.32
C ALA A 502 -26.48 0.06 12.65
N LEU A 503 -26.85 1.11 11.95
CA LEU A 503 -26.33 2.47 12.20
C LEU A 503 -26.72 3.04 13.58
N ALA A 504 -27.84 2.62 14.15
CA ALA A 504 -28.23 3.01 15.51
C ALA A 504 -27.27 2.46 16.59
N GLU A 505 -26.61 1.33 16.31
CA GLU A 505 -25.62 0.72 17.21
C GLU A 505 -24.16 1.09 16.89
N ARG A 506 -23.94 2.10 16.03
CA ARG A 506 -22.59 2.55 15.64
C ARG A 506 -21.79 3.12 16.80
N ASN A 507 -20.47 2.95 16.74
CA ASN A 507 -19.51 3.63 17.58
C ASN A 507 -18.99 4.90 16.87
N PRO A 508 -19.41 6.11 17.25
CA PRO A 508 -19.02 7.35 16.56
C PRO A 508 -17.56 7.73 16.75
N GLU A 509 -16.86 7.18 17.75
CA GLU A 509 -15.46 7.47 18.02
C GLU A 509 -14.50 6.56 17.23
N LEU A 510 -15.01 5.48 16.64
CA LEU A 510 -14.18 4.47 15.99
C LEU A 510 -13.42 5.03 14.77
N ALA A 511 -14.15 5.63 13.84
CA ALA A 511 -13.61 5.95 12.52
C ALA A 511 -14.01 7.33 11.97
N PRO A 512 -13.88 8.43 12.74
CA PRO A 512 -14.20 9.78 12.24
C PRO A 512 -13.27 10.21 11.08
N HIS A 513 -12.15 9.55 10.92
CA HIS A 513 -11.14 9.79 9.89
C HIS A 513 -11.44 9.09 8.57
N LEU A 514 -12.26 8.04 8.54
CA LEU A 514 -12.60 7.30 7.33
C LEU A 514 -13.87 7.87 6.67
N SER A 515 -13.76 8.26 5.41
CA SER A 515 -14.88 8.64 4.55
C SER A 515 -15.40 7.46 3.74
N PHE A 516 -14.51 6.52 3.42
CA PHE A 516 -14.82 5.34 2.62
C PHE A 516 -13.83 4.21 2.93
N VAL A 517 -14.30 2.97 2.99
CA VAL A 517 -13.48 1.76 3.03
C VAL A 517 -14.18 0.62 2.31
N ASP A 518 -13.43 -0.09 1.46
CA ASP A 518 -13.84 -1.38 0.88
C ASP A 518 -12.63 -2.32 0.83
N VAL A 519 -12.57 -3.25 1.79
CA VAL A 519 -11.47 -4.21 1.93
C VAL A 519 -11.58 -5.41 0.97
N GLY A 520 -12.57 -5.41 0.10
CA GLY A 520 -12.76 -6.41 -0.96
C GLY A 520 -12.60 -5.84 -2.38
N GLY A 521 -12.32 -4.54 -2.50
CA GLY A 521 -12.30 -3.84 -3.77
C GLY A 521 -11.08 -4.14 -4.63
N HIS A 522 -11.31 -4.45 -5.91
CA HIS A 522 -10.27 -4.61 -6.94
C HIS A 522 -10.40 -3.53 -8.01
N GLY A 523 -9.29 -3.11 -8.59
CA GLY A 523 -9.32 -2.14 -9.69
C GLY A 523 -8.18 -1.13 -9.64
N TYR A 524 -8.51 0.12 -9.89
CA TYR A 524 -7.56 1.23 -9.93
C TYR A 524 -8.24 2.53 -9.51
N SER A 525 -7.42 3.56 -9.31
CA SER A 525 -7.90 4.90 -8.98
C SER A 525 -7.43 5.91 -10.01
N VAL A 526 -8.20 6.98 -10.21
CA VAL A 526 -7.85 8.08 -11.12
C VAL A 526 -7.91 9.40 -10.35
N ALA A 527 -6.84 10.16 -10.40
CA ALA A 527 -6.77 11.51 -9.85
C ALA A 527 -6.85 12.56 -10.96
N ARG A 528 -7.66 13.59 -10.76
CA ARG A 528 -7.70 14.82 -11.56
C ARG A 528 -7.39 16.01 -10.67
N VAL A 529 -6.33 16.76 -11.01
CA VAL A 529 -5.78 17.82 -10.16
C VAL A 529 -5.78 19.13 -10.91
N THR A 530 -6.45 20.12 -10.38
CA THR A 530 -6.39 21.54 -10.82
C THR A 530 -5.61 22.37 -9.80
N ALA A 531 -5.53 23.67 -9.97
CA ALA A 531 -4.93 24.55 -8.95
C ALA A 531 -5.71 24.56 -7.62
N GLU A 532 -7.03 24.41 -7.68
CA GLU A 532 -7.94 24.63 -6.54
C GLU A 532 -8.61 23.33 -6.03
N GLU A 533 -8.56 22.26 -6.81
CA GLU A 533 -9.29 21.04 -6.49
C GLU A 533 -8.54 19.78 -6.92
N LEU A 534 -8.62 18.77 -6.09
CA LEU A 534 -8.24 17.40 -6.39
C LEU A 534 -9.48 16.51 -6.31
N GLU A 535 -9.75 15.79 -7.38
CA GLU A 535 -10.78 14.78 -7.47
C GLU A 535 -10.15 13.40 -7.65
N VAL A 536 -10.62 12.42 -6.89
CA VAL A 536 -10.17 11.01 -6.98
C VAL A 536 -11.37 10.11 -7.21
N GLU A 537 -11.33 9.36 -8.29
CA GLU A 537 -12.26 8.28 -8.59
C GLU A 537 -11.66 6.93 -8.16
N PHE A 538 -12.40 6.14 -7.40
CA PHE A 538 -12.15 4.71 -7.24
C PHE A 538 -12.97 3.95 -8.28
N VAL A 539 -12.32 3.18 -9.13
CA VAL A 539 -12.93 2.37 -10.18
C VAL A 539 -12.81 0.90 -9.78
N CYS A 540 -13.88 0.35 -9.24
CA CYS A 540 -13.90 -1.02 -8.76
C CYS A 540 -14.46 -1.97 -9.81
N ILE A 541 -13.75 -3.06 -10.03
CA ILE A 541 -14.16 -4.18 -10.87
C ILE A 541 -14.48 -5.40 -9.98
N PRO A 542 -15.27 -6.37 -10.44
CA PRO A 542 -15.41 -7.65 -9.76
C PRO A 542 -14.05 -8.34 -9.60
N ARG A 543 -13.97 -9.30 -8.66
CA ARG A 543 -12.74 -10.10 -8.46
C ARG A 543 -12.18 -10.56 -9.80
N PRO A 544 -10.95 -10.15 -10.16
CA PRO A 544 -10.38 -10.41 -11.49
C PRO A 544 -9.79 -11.83 -11.56
N LEU A 545 -10.64 -12.85 -11.51
CA LEU A 545 -10.20 -14.25 -11.50
C LEU A 545 -9.66 -14.69 -12.85
N GLU A 546 -10.35 -14.31 -13.93
CA GLU A 546 -10.02 -14.65 -15.31
C GLU A 546 -9.96 -13.41 -16.19
N ARG A 547 -9.19 -13.49 -17.27
CA ARG A 547 -9.10 -12.43 -18.25
C ARG A 547 -10.44 -12.24 -18.98
N SER A 548 -10.86 -11.00 -19.17
CA SER A 548 -12.03 -10.67 -19.95
C SER A 548 -11.67 -10.47 -21.43
N ASP A 549 -12.48 -11.04 -22.34
CA ASP A 549 -12.36 -10.80 -23.79
C ASP A 549 -13.13 -9.54 -24.23
N ARG A 550 -13.85 -8.89 -23.33
CA ARG A 550 -14.60 -7.66 -23.61
C ARG A 550 -13.63 -6.48 -23.75
N ALA A 551 -13.93 -5.59 -24.70
CA ALA A 551 -13.12 -4.38 -24.92
C ALA A 551 -13.05 -3.47 -23.68
N ASP A 552 -14.14 -3.41 -22.89
CA ASP A 552 -14.24 -2.64 -21.64
C ASP A 552 -13.66 -3.35 -20.40
N GLY A 553 -13.00 -4.49 -20.58
CA GLY A 553 -12.42 -5.28 -19.49
C GLY A 553 -13.45 -6.04 -18.64
N GLY A 554 -14.74 -5.93 -18.93
CA GLY A 554 -15.82 -6.61 -18.19
C GLY A 554 -16.72 -5.65 -17.41
N THR A 555 -17.43 -6.18 -16.41
CA THR A 555 -18.41 -5.40 -15.63
C THR A 555 -17.70 -4.41 -14.69
N LEU A 556 -18.27 -3.22 -14.54
CA LEU A 556 -17.96 -2.31 -13.44
C LEU A 556 -18.75 -2.75 -12.19
N ALA A 557 -18.08 -2.87 -11.04
CA ALA A 557 -18.78 -3.13 -9.79
C ALA A 557 -19.37 -1.83 -9.23
N TYR A 558 -18.51 -0.83 -9.06
CA TYR A 558 -18.93 0.52 -8.66
C TYR A 558 -17.86 1.57 -9.01
N ARG A 559 -18.28 2.83 -8.97
CA ARG A 559 -17.40 3.99 -9.03
C ARG A 559 -17.76 4.96 -7.89
N VAL A 560 -16.77 5.43 -7.15
CA VAL A 560 -16.92 6.42 -6.09
C VAL A 560 -15.96 7.56 -6.35
N THR A 561 -16.49 8.78 -6.33
CA THR A 561 -15.71 10.01 -6.54
C THR A 561 -15.61 10.77 -5.24
N HIS A 562 -14.40 11.16 -4.91
CA HIS A 562 -14.06 11.99 -3.76
C HIS A 562 -13.47 13.30 -4.23
N ARG A 563 -13.81 14.38 -3.55
CA ARG A 563 -13.36 15.73 -3.87
C ARG A 563 -12.73 16.40 -2.67
N VAL A 564 -11.60 17.05 -2.90
CA VAL A 564 -10.87 17.87 -1.94
C VAL A 564 -10.62 19.24 -2.54
N LYS A 565 -11.15 20.28 -1.92
CA LYS A 565 -10.76 21.66 -2.26
C LYS A 565 -9.44 22.01 -1.57
N ARG A 566 -8.63 22.80 -2.24
CA ARG A 566 -7.38 23.30 -1.66
C ARG A 566 -7.66 24.03 -0.36
N TRP A 567 -6.96 23.66 0.70
CA TRP A 567 -7.05 24.32 2.01
C TRP A 567 -5.79 25.12 2.31
N ARG A 568 -5.91 26.19 3.11
CA ARG A 568 -4.79 27.06 3.50
C ARG A 568 -4.71 27.27 5.01
N ASP A 569 -5.83 27.63 5.65
CA ASP A 569 -5.88 28.02 7.05
C ASP A 569 -6.83 27.14 7.88
N ALA A 570 -7.37 26.10 7.30
CA ALA A 570 -8.32 25.19 7.93
C ALA A 570 -7.89 23.74 7.70
N ALA A 571 -8.50 22.83 8.44
CA ALA A 571 -8.34 21.40 8.19
C ALA A 571 -8.88 21.01 6.79
N PRO A 572 -8.28 20.02 6.12
CA PRO A 572 -8.80 19.51 4.86
C PRO A 572 -10.22 18.95 5.03
N ARG A 573 -11.04 19.09 3.99
CA ARG A 573 -12.37 18.48 3.92
C ARG A 573 -12.44 17.55 2.73
N LEU A 574 -12.95 16.36 2.98
CA LEU A 574 -13.13 15.32 1.99
C LEU A 574 -14.61 15.08 1.78
N GLU A 575 -15.07 15.23 0.55
CA GLU A 575 -16.47 15.04 0.16
C GLU A 575 -16.59 13.85 -0.80
N ARG A 576 -17.55 12.98 -0.57
CA ARG A 576 -17.95 11.94 -1.54
C ARG A 576 -19.01 12.55 -2.45
N THR A 577 -18.69 12.71 -3.75
CA THR A 577 -19.51 13.53 -4.67
C THR A 577 -20.34 12.71 -5.65
N ALA A 578 -19.93 11.49 -5.96
CA ALA A 578 -20.64 10.64 -6.93
C ALA A 578 -20.56 9.17 -6.53
N LEU A 579 -21.54 8.42 -7.02
CA LEU A 579 -21.64 6.98 -6.86
C LEU A 579 -22.29 6.39 -8.11
N GLU A 580 -21.65 5.37 -8.68
CA GLU A 580 -22.17 4.55 -9.76
C GLU A 580 -22.03 3.07 -9.36
N GLY A 581 -23.05 2.26 -9.63
CA GLY A 581 -23.07 0.85 -9.24
C GLY A 581 -23.47 0.61 -7.78
N ALA A 582 -23.31 -0.64 -7.32
CA ALA A 582 -23.69 -1.07 -5.98
C ALA A 582 -22.48 -1.16 -5.04
N LEU A 583 -22.50 -0.35 -3.97
CA LEU A 583 -21.46 -0.43 -2.95
C LEU A 583 -21.63 -1.66 -2.05
N PRO A 584 -20.55 -2.39 -1.76
CA PRO A 584 -20.59 -3.50 -0.82
C PRO A 584 -20.60 -2.97 0.62
N LEU A 585 -21.73 -3.10 1.32
CA LEU A 585 -21.87 -2.82 2.77
C LEU A 585 -21.13 -1.55 3.27
N VAL A 586 -21.17 -0.47 2.50
CA VAL A 586 -20.73 0.87 2.94
C VAL A 586 -22.00 1.67 3.21
N LEU A 587 -22.39 1.74 4.48
CA LEU A 587 -23.60 2.42 4.94
C LEU A 587 -23.38 3.93 5.12
#